data_1deee12ba158c005c97e5a0a27514b5b
#
_entry.id   1deee12ba158c005c97e5a0a27514b5b
#
_cell.length_a   1.000
_cell.length_b   1.000
_cell.length_c   1.000
_cell.angle_alpha   90.00
_cell.angle_beta   90.00
_cell.angle_gamma   90.00
#
_symmetry.space_group_name_H-M   'P 1'
#
loop_
_entity.id
_entity.type
_entity.pdbx_description
1 polymer ?
#
loop_
_entity_poly.entity_id
_entity_poly.type
_entity_poly.pdbx_seq_one_letter_code
_entity_poly.pdbx_strand_id
1 'polypeptide(L)'
;MTSLTEIKQYFDSIALQRKKWLNKGKFFHQEDLRVFKDLIPEGSNVLELGCGNGHLLNGLKPKIGIGIDISKNLIQEGKKDYPNLELISGNAENASKLVDSNVNLDYIIICDSIGYIKDIQNLFGEIQKLTKPHTRLIITYFSPLWVPFLSIATFLKLKMKIPNISLLYPADIKNFLKISNFDQKRTEKKN
;
A
#
# COMPACT_ATOMS: atom_id res chain seq x y z
N MET A 1 11.36 -15.64 7.43
CA MET A 1 10.28 -14.71 7.04
C MET A 1 9.45 -14.37 8.26
N THR A 2 9.16 -13.10 8.50
CA THR A 2 8.28 -12.65 9.58
C THR A 2 6.87 -13.21 9.35
N SER A 3 6.22 -13.74 10.38
CA SER A 3 4.87 -14.30 10.26
C SER A 3 3.83 -13.19 10.02
N LEU A 4 2.68 -13.52 9.42
CA LEU A 4 1.58 -12.56 9.23
C LEU A 4 1.09 -11.98 10.57
N THR A 5 1.09 -12.83 11.61
CA THR A 5 0.73 -12.46 12.98
C THR A 5 1.71 -11.43 13.56
N GLU A 6 3.02 -11.64 13.38
CA GLU A 6 4.05 -10.69 13.83
C GLU A 6 3.95 -9.36 13.09
N ILE A 7 3.70 -9.38 11.76
CA ILE A 7 3.48 -8.17 10.96
C ILE A 7 2.29 -7.40 11.53
N LYS A 8 1.16 -8.09 11.73
CA LYS A 8 -0.05 -7.50 12.30
C LYS A 8 0.19 -6.89 13.67
N GLN A 9 0.79 -7.65 14.60
CA GLN A 9 1.11 -7.19 15.96
C GLN A 9 2.01 -5.96 15.93
N TYR A 10 3.01 -5.95 15.07
CA TYR A 10 3.90 -4.80 14.92
C TYR A 10 3.11 -3.55 14.50
N PHE A 11 2.32 -3.61 13.43
CA PHE A 11 1.56 -2.45 12.95
C PHE A 11 0.47 -2.03 13.95
N ASP A 12 -0.16 -2.96 14.64
CA ASP A 12 -1.10 -2.66 15.73
C ASP A 12 -0.40 -1.90 16.88
N SER A 13 0.84 -2.26 17.22
CA SER A 13 1.61 -1.62 18.31
C SER A 13 2.02 -0.19 18.03
N ILE A 14 2.20 0.17 16.75
CA ILE A 14 2.66 1.51 16.35
C ILE A 14 1.52 2.45 15.93
N ALA A 15 0.28 1.97 15.91
CA ALA A 15 -0.87 2.71 15.37
C ALA A 15 -1.02 4.11 15.99
N LEU A 16 -0.97 4.22 17.32
CA LEU A 16 -1.05 5.50 18.02
C LEU A 16 0.15 6.44 17.75
N GLN A 17 1.30 5.86 17.41
CA GLN A 17 2.50 6.63 17.09
C GLN A 17 2.59 6.99 15.61
N ARG A 18 1.74 6.40 14.75
CA ARG A 18 1.78 6.59 13.30
C ARG A 18 1.71 8.06 12.90
N LYS A 19 0.83 8.82 13.53
CA LYS A 19 0.65 10.25 13.29
C LYS A 19 1.93 11.06 13.56
N LYS A 20 2.66 10.71 14.65
CA LYS A 20 3.97 11.33 14.97
C LYS A 20 5.02 11.01 13.90
N TRP A 21 5.02 9.77 13.39
CA TRP A 21 5.96 9.34 12.35
C TRP A 21 5.63 9.93 10.98
N LEU A 22 4.34 10.06 10.64
CA LEU A 22 3.90 10.77 9.44
C LEU A 22 4.39 12.22 9.46
N ASN A 23 4.29 12.90 10.60
CA ASN A 23 4.81 14.28 10.75
C ASN A 23 6.34 14.34 10.63
N LYS A 24 7.09 13.40 11.19
CA LYS A 24 8.55 13.34 11.04
C LYS A 24 8.97 13.08 9.60
N GLY A 25 8.27 12.19 8.90
CA GLY A 25 8.50 11.86 7.50
C GLY A 25 7.69 12.70 6.52
N LYS A 26 7.19 13.88 6.90
CA LYS A 26 6.27 14.70 6.12
C LYS A 26 6.74 14.91 4.67
N PHE A 27 8.00 15.23 4.49
CA PHE A 27 8.59 15.42 3.16
C PHE A 27 8.42 14.16 2.29
N PHE A 28 8.77 12.99 2.83
CA PHE A 28 8.68 11.72 2.13
C PHE A 28 7.23 11.40 1.72
N HIS A 29 6.29 11.55 2.65
CA HIS A 29 4.87 11.29 2.39
C HIS A 29 4.24 12.31 1.43
N GLN A 30 4.74 13.55 1.42
CA GLN A 30 4.32 14.57 0.44
C GLN A 30 4.82 14.23 -0.96
N GLU A 31 6.05 13.74 -1.11
CA GLU A 31 6.58 13.29 -2.39
C GLU A 31 5.85 12.05 -2.91
N ASP A 32 5.54 11.07 -2.04
CA ASP A 32 4.70 9.95 -2.41
C ASP A 32 3.35 10.43 -2.92
N LEU A 33 2.67 11.28 -2.15
CA LEU A 33 1.38 11.82 -2.54
C LEU A 33 1.45 12.61 -3.86
N ARG A 34 2.52 13.37 -4.10
CA ARG A 34 2.72 14.10 -5.36
C ARG A 34 2.78 13.15 -6.54
N VAL A 35 3.63 12.12 -6.45
CA VAL A 35 3.77 11.09 -7.51
C VAL A 35 2.44 10.41 -7.81
N PHE A 36 1.68 10.04 -6.78
CA PHE A 36 0.38 9.41 -6.99
C PHE A 36 -0.66 10.38 -7.55
N LYS A 37 -0.65 11.67 -7.19
CA LYS A 37 -1.53 12.70 -7.77
C LYS A 37 -1.25 12.97 -9.24
N ASP A 38 0.01 12.84 -9.67
CA ASP A 38 0.38 12.96 -11.09
C ASP A 38 -0.17 11.77 -11.93
N LEU A 39 -0.44 10.63 -11.30
CA LEU A 39 -0.91 9.41 -11.95
C LEU A 39 -2.42 9.18 -11.80
N ILE A 40 -3.03 9.67 -10.71
CA ILE A 40 -4.41 9.39 -10.30
C ILE A 40 -5.17 10.71 -10.23
N PRO A 41 -6.10 10.97 -11.16
CA PRO A 41 -6.95 12.15 -11.11
C PRO A 41 -7.81 12.20 -9.84
N GLU A 42 -7.99 13.40 -9.29
CA GLU A 42 -8.94 13.64 -8.19
C GLU A 42 -10.34 13.18 -8.59
N GLY A 43 -11.09 12.59 -7.67
CA GLY A 43 -12.43 12.05 -7.94
C GLY A 43 -12.45 10.64 -8.55
N SER A 44 -11.28 9.98 -8.73
CA SER A 44 -11.22 8.58 -9.15
C SER A 44 -11.73 7.63 -8.05
N ASN A 45 -12.18 6.44 -8.44
CA ASN A 45 -12.48 5.34 -7.51
C ASN A 45 -11.21 4.54 -7.25
N VAL A 46 -10.72 4.55 -6.01
CA VAL A 46 -9.40 4.02 -5.65
C VAL A 46 -9.50 2.98 -4.56
N LEU A 47 -8.84 1.83 -4.76
CA LEU A 47 -8.58 0.82 -3.74
C LEU A 47 -7.10 0.87 -3.35
N GLU A 48 -6.78 1.01 -2.07
CA GLU A 48 -5.43 0.90 -1.54
C GLU A 48 -5.24 -0.38 -0.73
N LEU A 49 -4.28 -1.22 -1.11
CA LEU A 49 -3.92 -2.47 -0.44
C LEU A 49 -2.68 -2.25 0.45
N GLY A 50 -2.85 -2.40 1.76
CA GLY A 50 -1.87 -1.99 2.76
C GLY A 50 -1.95 -0.49 3.07
N CYS A 51 -3.16 0.04 3.23
CA CYS A 51 -3.42 1.47 3.35
C CYS A 51 -2.97 2.11 4.68
N GLY A 52 -2.57 1.30 5.65
CA GLY A 52 -2.29 1.79 6.99
C GLY A 52 -3.51 2.49 7.61
N ASN A 53 -3.38 3.75 7.93
CA ASN A 53 -4.49 4.57 8.41
C ASN A 53 -5.22 5.37 7.30
N GLY A 54 -4.95 5.10 6.02
CA GLY A 54 -5.61 5.77 4.89
C GLY A 54 -5.09 7.16 4.56
N HIS A 55 -3.92 7.55 5.08
CA HIS A 55 -3.36 8.90 4.87
C HIS A 55 -3.12 9.23 3.38
N LEU A 56 -2.49 8.31 2.63
CA LEU A 56 -2.25 8.49 1.20
C LEU A 56 -3.59 8.53 0.45
N LEU A 57 -4.45 7.56 0.70
CA LEU A 57 -5.76 7.45 0.05
C LEU A 57 -6.60 8.72 0.23
N ASN A 58 -6.66 9.26 1.47
CA ASN A 58 -7.36 10.52 1.73
C ASN A 58 -6.74 11.69 0.95
N GLY A 59 -5.41 11.74 0.87
CA GLY A 59 -4.69 12.79 0.16
C GLY A 59 -4.97 12.81 -1.34
N LEU A 60 -5.37 11.69 -1.95
CA LEU A 60 -5.78 11.56 -3.34
C LEU A 60 -7.17 12.12 -3.63
N LYS A 61 -7.98 12.38 -2.60
CA LYS A 61 -9.36 12.87 -2.69
C LYS A 61 -10.23 12.03 -3.65
N PRO A 62 -10.34 10.73 -3.41
CA PRO A 62 -11.12 9.84 -4.27
C PRO A 62 -12.62 10.15 -4.17
N LYS A 63 -13.38 9.81 -5.22
CA LYS A 63 -14.84 9.76 -5.17
C LYS A 63 -15.32 8.59 -4.30
N ILE A 64 -14.72 7.41 -4.54
CA ILE A 64 -14.85 6.22 -3.69
C ILE A 64 -13.44 5.83 -3.28
N GLY A 65 -13.14 5.88 -1.99
CA GLY A 65 -11.84 5.49 -1.45
C GLY A 65 -11.99 4.30 -0.53
N ILE A 66 -11.47 3.14 -0.95
CA ILE A 66 -11.47 1.90 -0.17
C ILE A 66 -10.05 1.58 0.24
N GLY A 67 -9.81 1.33 1.52
CA GLY A 67 -8.51 0.94 2.02
C GLY A 67 -8.56 -0.37 2.81
N ILE A 68 -7.67 -1.30 2.50
CA ILE A 68 -7.51 -2.55 3.25
C ILE A 68 -6.16 -2.54 3.96
N ASP A 69 -6.16 -2.84 5.25
CA ASP A 69 -4.93 -3.05 6.02
C ASP A 69 -5.11 -4.16 7.06
N ILE A 70 -4.05 -4.90 7.31
CA ILE A 70 -4.06 -6.01 8.28
C ILE A 70 -4.16 -5.53 9.72
N SER A 71 -3.70 -4.30 10.01
CA SER A 71 -3.74 -3.71 11.34
C SER A 71 -5.12 -3.14 11.65
N LYS A 72 -5.81 -3.78 12.59
CA LYS A 72 -7.10 -3.29 13.08
C LYS A 72 -6.96 -1.92 13.74
N ASN A 73 -5.87 -1.69 14.46
CA ASN A 73 -5.64 -0.45 15.18
C ASN A 73 -5.39 0.73 14.22
N LEU A 74 -4.60 0.53 13.14
CA LEU A 74 -4.41 1.55 12.11
C LEU A 74 -5.73 1.91 11.42
N ILE A 75 -6.54 0.91 11.09
CA ILE A 75 -7.87 1.12 10.50
C ILE A 75 -8.79 1.91 11.45
N GLN A 76 -8.78 1.59 12.74
CA GLN A 76 -9.58 2.32 13.72
C GLN A 76 -9.18 3.80 13.83
N GLU A 77 -7.87 4.09 13.85
CA GLU A 77 -7.39 5.48 13.84
C GLU A 77 -7.72 6.18 12.51
N GLY A 78 -7.58 5.48 11.39
CA GLY A 78 -7.94 6.01 10.08
C GLY A 78 -9.42 6.38 9.96
N LYS A 79 -10.33 5.56 10.47
CA LYS A 79 -11.78 5.85 10.50
C LYS A 79 -12.13 7.11 11.30
N LYS A 80 -11.36 7.41 12.35
CA LYS A 80 -11.53 8.65 13.12
C LYS A 80 -11.04 9.87 12.34
N ASP A 81 -9.86 9.74 11.68
CA ASP A 81 -9.20 10.84 10.97
C ASP A 81 -9.84 11.10 9.59
N TYR A 82 -10.36 10.06 8.92
CA TYR A 82 -10.86 10.10 7.54
C TYR A 82 -12.22 9.37 7.39
N PRO A 83 -13.30 9.91 7.97
CA PRO A 83 -14.61 9.24 8.01
C PRO A 83 -15.28 9.08 6.64
N ASN A 84 -14.79 9.76 5.62
CA ASN A 84 -15.23 9.66 4.24
C ASN A 84 -14.63 8.47 3.47
N LEU A 85 -13.67 7.75 4.06
CA LEU A 85 -13.07 6.56 3.47
C LEU A 85 -13.71 5.28 4.01
N GLU A 86 -13.84 4.30 3.13
CA GLU A 86 -14.19 2.94 3.52
C GLU A 86 -12.91 2.18 3.90
N LEU A 87 -12.59 2.11 5.19
CA LEU A 87 -11.39 1.44 5.69
C LEU A 87 -11.75 0.08 6.29
N ILE A 88 -11.13 -0.99 5.80
CA ILE A 88 -11.44 -2.38 6.12
C ILE A 88 -10.20 -3.04 6.75
N SER A 89 -10.39 -3.62 7.95
CA SER A 89 -9.34 -4.45 8.55
C SER A 89 -9.37 -5.84 7.95
N GLY A 90 -8.33 -6.24 7.23
CA GLY A 90 -8.26 -7.53 6.57
C GLY A 90 -6.92 -7.80 5.89
N ASN A 91 -6.74 -9.03 5.43
CA ASN A 91 -5.59 -9.40 4.62
C ASN A 91 -5.85 -9.06 3.14
N ALA A 92 -4.95 -8.28 2.53
CA ALA A 92 -5.01 -7.94 1.11
C ALA A 92 -5.05 -9.17 0.18
N GLU A 93 -4.49 -10.31 0.63
CA GLU A 93 -4.55 -11.59 -0.08
C GLU A 93 -5.98 -12.18 -0.17
N ASN A 94 -6.97 -11.52 0.42
CA ASN A 94 -8.41 -11.83 0.35
C ASN A 94 -9.22 -10.63 -0.14
N ALA A 95 -8.62 -9.71 -0.90
CA ALA A 95 -9.23 -8.43 -1.27
C ALA A 95 -10.59 -8.58 -1.96
N SER A 96 -10.76 -9.55 -2.85
CA SER A 96 -12.02 -9.78 -3.58
C SER A 96 -13.19 -10.21 -2.70
N LYS A 97 -12.93 -10.70 -1.48
CA LYS A 97 -13.95 -11.06 -0.49
C LYS A 97 -14.32 -9.89 0.43
N LEU A 98 -13.48 -8.86 0.44
CA LEU A 98 -13.61 -7.70 1.34
C LEU A 98 -14.20 -6.49 0.63
N VAL A 99 -14.03 -6.41 -0.68
CA VAL A 99 -14.50 -5.30 -1.52
C VAL A 99 -15.69 -5.78 -2.35
N ASP A 100 -16.74 -4.96 -2.42
CA ASP A 100 -17.86 -5.24 -3.30
C ASP A 100 -17.40 -5.26 -4.77
N SER A 101 -17.61 -6.39 -5.45
CA SER A 101 -17.24 -6.59 -6.87
C SER A 101 -17.98 -5.65 -7.84
N ASN A 102 -19.08 -5.03 -7.40
CA ASN A 102 -19.83 -4.06 -8.19
C ASN A 102 -19.17 -2.67 -8.21
N VAL A 103 -18.23 -2.40 -7.31
CA VAL A 103 -17.50 -1.14 -7.33
C VAL A 103 -16.65 -1.06 -8.60
N ASN A 104 -16.86 0.02 -9.35
CA ASN A 104 -16.09 0.27 -10.57
C ASN A 104 -14.78 1.00 -10.19
N LEU A 105 -13.72 0.23 -9.93
CA LEU A 105 -12.41 0.78 -9.55
C LEU A 105 -11.66 1.32 -10.77
N ASP A 106 -11.21 2.57 -10.68
CA ASP A 106 -10.33 3.19 -11.67
C ASP A 106 -8.87 2.83 -11.40
N TYR A 107 -8.49 2.80 -10.11
CA TYR A 107 -7.13 2.50 -9.69
C TYR A 107 -7.10 1.54 -8.50
N ILE A 108 -6.13 0.64 -8.54
CA ILE A 108 -5.73 -0.17 -7.39
C ILE A 108 -4.27 0.18 -7.09
N ILE A 109 -3.96 0.52 -5.85
CA ILE A 109 -2.61 0.94 -5.44
C ILE A 109 -2.06 0.03 -4.34
N ILE A 110 -0.77 -0.26 -4.45
CA ILE A 110 0.03 -0.95 -3.43
C ILE A 110 1.23 -0.06 -3.15
N CYS A 111 1.13 0.77 -2.10
CA CYS A 111 2.19 1.71 -1.76
C CYS A 111 3.10 1.12 -0.68
N ASP A 112 4.31 0.74 -1.08
CA ASP A 112 5.39 0.24 -0.20
C ASP A 112 5.00 -0.93 0.70
N SER A 113 3.88 -1.60 0.41
CA SER A 113 3.32 -2.69 1.23
C SER A 113 3.55 -4.09 0.64
N ILE A 114 3.91 -4.20 -0.64
CA ILE A 114 4.04 -5.50 -1.33
C ILE A 114 5.09 -6.43 -0.68
N GLY A 115 6.13 -5.89 -0.06
CA GLY A 115 7.15 -6.67 0.65
C GLY A 115 6.66 -7.40 1.90
N TYR A 116 5.47 -7.07 2.42
CA TYR A 116 4.83 -7.74 3.56
C TYR A 116 3.86 -8.85 3.13
N ILE A 117 3.57 -8.95 1.84
CA ILE A 117 2.67 -9.98 1.28
C ILE A 117 3.38 -11.32 1.25
N LYS A 118 2.71 -12.36 1.72
CA LYS A 118 3.26 -13.72 1.73
C LYS A 118 3.10 -14.42 0.39
N ASP A 119 1.91 -14.36 -0.15
CA ASP A 119 1.56 -14.97 -1.43
C ASP A 119 1.20 -13.87 -2.45
N ILE A 120 2.23 -13.37 -3.12
CA ILE A 120 2.10 -12.32 -4.13
C ILE A 120 1.27 -12.82 -5.32
N GLN A 121 1.40 -14.09 -5.69
CA GLN A 121 0.64 -14.66 -6.80
C GLN A 121 -0.85 -14.70 -6.48
N ASN A 122 -1.21 -15.14 -5.27
CA ASN A 122 -2.59 -15.08 -4.80
C ASN A 122 -3.11 -13.63 -4.74
N LEU A 123 -2.31 -12.69 -4.25
CA LEU A 123 -2.68 -11.27 -4.24
C LEU A 123 -3.06 -10.77 -5.63
N PHE A 124 -2.25 -11.05 -6.65
CA PHE A 124 -2.56 -10.64 -8.03
C PHE A 124 -3.83 -11.33 -8.56
N GLY A 125 -4.08 -12.59 -8.21
CA GLY A 125 -5.32 -13.28 -8.53
C GLY A 125 -6.54 -12.64 -7.89
N GLU A 126 -6.43 -12.17 -6.65
CA GLU A 126 -7.49 -11.42 -5.96
C GLU A 126 -7.72 -10.04 -6.61
N ILE A 127 -6.65 -9.35 -6.98
CA ILE A 127 -6.73 -8.07 -7.69
C ILE A 127 -7.43 -8.24 -9.05
N GLN A 128 -7.12 -9.29 -9.81
CA GLN A 128 -7.78 -9.55 -11.10
C GLN A 128 -9.29 -9.64 -11.00
N LYS A 129 -9.82 -10.25 -9.93
CA LYS A 129 -11.27 -10.36 -9.71
C LYS A 129 -11.96 -9.01 -9.51
N LEU A 130 -11.19 -7.99 -9.09
CA LEU A 130 -11.66 -6.62 -8.86
C LEU A 130 -11.40 -5.67 -10.03
N THR A 131 -10.59 -6.09 -11.01
CA THR A 131 -10.22 -5.23 -12.15
C THR A 131 -11.27 -5.27 -13.26
N LYS A 132 -11.39 -4.14 -13.95
CA LYS A 132 -12.10 -3.96 -15.22
C LYS A 132 -11.06 -3.58 -16.30
N PRO A 133 -11.40 -3.59 -17.60
CA PRO A 133 -10.45 -3.26 -18.67
C PRO A 133 -9.76 -1.89 -18.55
N HIS A 134 -10.38 -0.93 -17.88
CA HIS A 134 -9.84 0.40 -17.63
C HIS A 134 -9.08 0.53 -16.31
N THR A 135 -9.24 -0.42 -15.38
CA THR A 135 -8.60 -0.36 -14.06
C THR A 135 -7.07 -0.40 -14.20
N ARG A 136 -6.39 0.50 -13.52
CA ARG A 136 -4.92 0.58 -13.50
C ARG A 136 -4.38 0.16 -12.14
N LEU A 137 -3.38 -0.72 -12.15
CA LEU A 137 -2.65 -1.13 -10.96
C LEU A 137 -1.34 -0.33 -10.86
N ILE A 138 -1.13 0.32 -9.72
CA ILE A 138 0.10 1.07 -9.42
C ILE A 138 0.76 0.45 -8.20
N ILE A 139 2.03 0.08 -8.35
CA ILE A 139 2.82 -0.54 -7.29
C ILE A 139 4.07 0.28 -7.05
N THR A 140 4.29 0.70 -5.79
CA THR A 140 5.59 1.21 -5.35
C THR A 140 6.24 0.23 -4.39
N TYR A 141 7.55 0.20 -4.40
CA TYR A 141 8.34 -0.65 -3.50
C TYR A 141 9.76 -0.10 -3.35
N PHE A 142 10.38 -0.40 -2.22
CA PHE A 142 11.76 -0.01 -1.98
C PHE A 142 12.73 -0.92 -2.73
N SER A 143 13.64 -0.31 -3.50
CA SER A 143 14.74 -1.06 -4.10
C SER A 143 15.65 -1.62 -3.01
N PRO A 144 16.13 -2.87 -3.14
CA PRO A 144 17.08 -3.47 -2.22
C PRO A 144 18.37 -2.64 -2.01
N LEU A 145 18.74 -1.82 -2.98
CA LEU A 145 19.90 -0.92 -2.90
C LEU A 145 19.78 0.12 -1.78
N TRP A 146 18.57 0.46 -1.33
CA TRP A 146 18.35 1.41 -0.25
C TRP A 146 18.47 0.81 1.14
N VAL A 147 18.53 -0.51 1.28
CA VAL A 147 18.56 -1.21 2.58
C VAL A 147 19.68 -0.71 3.50
N PRO A 148 20.94 -0.55 3.06
CA PRO A 148 22.01 -0.04 3.92
C PRO A 148 21.69 1.35 4.49
N PHE A 149 21.22 2.26 3.62
CA PHE A 149 20.86 3.64 3.99
C PHE A 149 19.66 3.68 4.95
N LEU A 150 18.65 2.85 4.70
CA LEU A 150 17.48 2.71 5.58
C LEU A 150 17.86 2.15 6.95
N SER A 151 18.84 1.26 7.02
CA SER A 151 19.37 0.72 8.27
C SER A 151 20.07 1.80 9.10
N ILE A 152 20.88 2.63 8.46
CA ILE A 152 21.54 3.78 9.10
C ILE A 152 20.49 4.78 9.60
N ALA A 153 19.49 5.13 8.77
CA ALA A 153 18.41 6.03 9.16
C ALA A 153 17.61 5.50 10.35
N THR A 154 17.40 4.19 10.42
CA THR A 154 16.72 3.53 11.55
C THR A 154 17.58 3.61 12.80
N PHE A 155 18.89 3.36 12.71
CA PHE A 155 19.84 3.48 13.82
C PHE A 155 19.87 4.90 14.39
N LEU A 156 19.87 5.91 13.52
CA LEU A 156 19.83 7.33 13.89
C LEU A 156 18.43 7.80 14.35
N LYS A 157 17.43 6.92 14.48
CA LYS A 157 16.04 7.24 14.85
C LYS A 157 15.37 8.28 13.93
N LEU A 158 15.86 8.40 12.70
CA LEU A 158 15.26 9.24 11.66
C LEU A 158 14.08 8.55 10.98
N LYS A 159 14.10 7.20 10.98
CA LYS A 159 13.06 6.34 10.42
C LYS A 159 12.59 5.35 11.48
N MET A 160 11.32 4.98 11.41
CA MET A 160 10.75 3.92 12.23
C MET A 160 11.37 2.57 11.85
N LYS A 161 11.71 1.75 12.87
CA LYS A 161 12.10 0.36 12.62
C LYS A 161 10.89 -0.35 12.01
N ILE A 162 11.09 -1.09 10.95
CA ILE A 162 10.05 -1.88 10.28
C ILE A 162 10.40 -3.36 10.36
N PRO A 163 9.41 -4.29 10.35
CA PRO A 163 9.68 -5.72 10.25
C PRO A 163 10.51 -6.05 9.02
N ASN A 164 11.17 -7.20 9.04
CA ASN A 164 11.87 -7.70 7.86
C ASN A 164 10.86 -7.94 6.73
N ILE A 165 11.10 -7.28 5.60
CA ILE A 165 10.30 -7.37 4.39
C ILE A 165 10.98 -8.30 3.38
N SER A 166 10.21 -8.92 2.53
CA SER A 166 10.73 -9.57 1.34
C SER A 166 11.25 -8.51 0.37
N LEU A 167 12.53 -8.60 0.04
CA LEU A 167 13.14 -7.69 -0.93
C LEU A 167 12.77 -8.18 -2.33
N LEU A 168 12.04 -7.36 -3.05
CA LEU A 168 11.62 -7.64 -4.42
C LEU A 168 12.44 -6.82 -5.39
N TYR A 169 12.95 -7.47 -6.42
CA TYR A 169 13.60 -6.80 -7.52
C TYR A 169 12.59 -6.42 -8.61
N PRO A 170 12.88 -5.41 -9.45
CA PRO A 170 12.01 -5.06 -10.57
C PRO A 170 11.66 -6.24 -11.49
N ALA A 171 12.60 -7.18 -11.65
CA ALA A 171 12.38 -8.40 -12.43
C ALA A 171 11.32 -9.31 -11.81
N ASP A 172 11.27 -9.41 -10.47
CA ASP A 172 10.30 -10.24 -9.77
C ASP A 172 8.89 -9.68 -9.97
N ILE A 173 8.72 -8.36 -9.76
CA ILE A 173 7.44 -7.69 -9.98
C ILE A 173 6.98 -7.86 -11.43
N LYS A 174 7.88 -7.66 -12.40
CA LYS A 174 7.57 -7.85 -13.83
C LYS A 174 7.12 -9.29 -14.14
N ASN A 175 7.77 -10.28 -13.53
CA ASN A 175 7.40 -11.69 -13.72
C ASN A 175 6.02 -11.98 -13.12
N PHE A 176 5.73 -11.49 -11.90
CA PHE A 176 4.42 -11.65 -11.28
C PHE A 176 3.31 -10.99 -12.12
N LEU A 177 3.51 -9.76 -12.60
CA LEU A 177 2.57 -9.07 -13.48
C LEU A 177 2.29 -9.88 -14.75
N LYS A 178 3.34 -10.41 -15.38
CA LYS A 178 3.23 -11.22 -16.60
C LYS A 178 2.44 -12.53 -16.37
N ILE A 179 2.75 -13.26 -15.29
CA ILE A 179 2.06 -14.50 -14.94
C ILE A 179 0.57 -14.22 -14.63
N SER A 180 0.28 -13.06 -14.08
CA SER A 180 -1.07 -12.63 -13.73
C SER A 180 -1.76 -11.83 -14.85
N ASN A 181 -1.31 -11.93 -16.09
CA ASN A 181 -1.89 -11.28 -17.28
C ASN A 181 -2.10 -9.75 -17.13
N PHE A 182 -1.22 -9.07 -16.40
CA PHE A 182 -1.18 -7.62 -16.36
C PHE A 182 -0.19 -7.09 -17.39
N ASP A 183 -0.65 -6.16 -18.24
CA ASP A 183 0.21 -5.44 -19.18
C ASP A 183 0.95 -4.32 -18.48
N GLN A 184 2.28 -4.40 -18.48
CA GLN A 184 3.10 -3.33 -17.94
C GLN A 184 3.16 -2.15 -18.90
N LYS A 185 2.63 -0.99 -18.49
CA LYS A 185 2.61 0.24 -19.30
C LYS A 185 3.83 1.14 -19.03
N ARG A 186 4.30 1.24 -17.76
CA ARG A 186 5.36 2.17 -17.37
C ARG A 186 6.13 1.64 -16.17
N THR A 187 7.44 1.87 -16.16
CA THR A 187 8.30 1.68 -14.99
C THR A 187 9.13 2.94 -14.79
N GLU A 188 9.10 3.49 -13.60
CA GLU A 188 9.92 4.65 -13.24
C GLU A 188 10.67 4.38 -11.95
N LYS A 189 11.87 4.95 -11.87
CA LYS A 189 12.60 5.03 -10.61
C LYS A 189 12.20 6.34 -9.93
N LYS A 190 11.84 6.28 -8.67
CA LYS A 190 11.68 7.46 -7.85
C LYS A 190 13.08 7.99 -7.52
N ASN A 191 13.39 9.18 -7.99
CA ASN A 191 14.63 9.89 -7.70
C ASN A 191 14.60 10.51 -6.32
#